data_ff6babce53713787048b83a76e205259
#
_entry.id   ff6babce53713787048b83a76e205259
#
_cell.length_a   1.000
_cell.length_b   1.000
_cell.length_c   1.000
_cell.angle_alpha   90.00
_cell.angle_beta   90.00
_cell.angle_gamma   90.00
#
_symmetry.space_group_name_H-M   'P 1'
#
loop_
_entity.id
_entity.type
_entity.pdbx_description
1 polymer ?
#
loop_
_entity_poly.entity_id
_entity_poly.type
_entity_poly.pdbx_seq_one_letter_code
_entity_poly.pdbx_strand_id
1 'polypeptide(L)'
;MDRYRVKPDSKVGLAKWDPKETSAFDGGKKSGKKRVAELCRRLDELQELLYAEGKHKVLLIFQALDAGGKDGTIRSIFEGVNPQGVKVASFKAPTPEELSHDFLWRIHKHTPGRGEIAIFNRSHYEDVLVVRVHDLVPEAVWSKRYDHINHFEKLLADEGTTILKFYLNIDQDEQKERFQERLDNPAKQWKFNIGDLAERKLWDKYMAAYEDVLSKTSTEWAPWYIVPANRNWYRNLVISEVIVKTLENLHMAYPEPQEGLDKIVIE
;
A
#
# COMPACT_ATOMS: atom_id res chain seq x y z
N MET A 1 -11.50 -9.71 -6.14
CA MET A 1 -11.22 -9.13 -4.79
C MET A 1 -11.95 -7.82 -4.52
N ASP A 2 -12.91 -7.46 -5.37
CA ASP A 2 -13.65 -6.17 -5.29
C ASP A 2 -14.45 -5.99 -3.99
N ARG A 3 -14.78 -7.09 -3.28
CA ARG A 3 -15.47 -7.05 -1.97
C ARG A 3 -14.68 -6.33 -0.87
N TYR A 4 -13.36 -6.20 -1.03
CA TYR A 4 -12.49 -5.48 -0.09
C TYR A 4 -12.34 -3.99 -0.42
N ARG A 5 -12.85 -3.56 -1.58
CA ARG A 5 -12.82 -2.17 -2.01
C ARG A 5 -13.84 -1.36 -1.19
N VAL A 6 -13.38 -0.28 -0.61
CA VAL A 6 -14.24 0.70 0.06
C VAL A 6 -14.95 1.53 -1.00
N LYS A 7 -16.27 1.57 -0.94
CA LYS A 7 -17.08 2.40 -1.85
C LYS A 7 -16.85 3.88 -1.52
N PRO A 8 -16.68 4.74 -2.53
CA PRO A 8 -16.65 6.18 -2.30
C PRO A 8 -17.87 6.66 -1.50
N ASP A 9 -17.68 7.72 -0.74
CA ASP A 9 -18.72 8.39 0.06
C ASP A 9 -19.49 7.46 1.03
N SER A 10 -18.87 6.32 1.40
CA SER A 10 -19.48 5.37 2.32
C SER A 10 -18.89 5.44 3.72
N LYS A 11 -19.75 5.32 4.74
CA LYS A 11 -19.28 5.07 6.11
C LYS A 11 -18.85 3.61 6.21
N VAL A 12 -17.57 3.39 6.52
CA VAL A 12 -16.94 2.06 6.43
C VAL A 12 -17.47 1.09 7.50
N GLY A 13 -17.58 1.54 8.76
CA GLY A 13 -17.89 0.67 9.89
C GLY A 13 -16.79 -0.39 10.09
N LEU A 14 -15.56 0.05 10.28
CA LEU A 14 -14.36 -0.80 10.29
C LEU A 14 -14.44 -2.00 11.23
N ALA A 15 -15.15 -1.87 12.35
CA ALA A 15 -15.38 -2.96 13.29
C ALA A 15 -16.12 -4.18 12.69
N LYS A 16 -16.78 -4.02 11.54
CA LYS A 16 -17.49 -5.11 10.83
C LYS A 16 -16.57 -5.89 9.87
N TRP A 17 -15.35 -5.45 9.68
CA TRP A 17 -14.39 -6.09 8.78
C TRP A 17 -13.54 -7.09 9.55
N ASP A 18 -13.83 -8.38 9.38
CA ASP A 18 -13.10 -9.46 10.07
C ASP A 18 -11.65 -9.57 9.53
N PRO A 19 -10.63 -9.32 10.37
CA PRO A 19 -9.23 -9.45 9.96
C PRO A 19 -8.78 -10.90 9.72
N LYS A 20 -9.58 -11.89 10.12
CA LYS A 20 -9.34 -13.33 9.95
C LYS A 20 -10.01 -13.91 8.71
N GLU A 21 -10.86 -13.13 8.03
CA GLU A 21 -11.66 -13.54 6.89
C GLU A 21 -10.80 -14.10 5.75
N THR A 22 -11.27 -15.18 5.12
CA THR A 22 -10.59 -15.83 3.99
C THR A 22 -11.56 -16.37 2.94
N SER A 23 -12.85 -16.06 3.02
CA SER A 23 -13.91 -16.69 2.25
C SER A 23 -13.95 -16.30 0.75
N ALA A 24 -13.15 -15.31 0.32
CA ALA A 24 -13.05 -14.99 -1.11
C ALA A 24 -12.12 -15.96 -1.88
N PHE A 25 -11.57 -16.98 -1.20
CA PHE A 25 -10.72 -17.99 -1.82
C PHE A 25 -10.93 -19.36 -1.18
N ASP A 26 -11.50 -20.30 -1.92
CA ASP A 26 -11.88 -21.64 -1.43
C ASP A 26 -10.73 -22.64 -1.31
N GLY A 27 -9.55 -22.32 -1.86
CA GLY A 27 -8.42 -23.26 -1.98
C GLY A 27 -7.58 -23.51 -0.72
N GLY A 28 -7.84 -22.79 0.38
CA GLY A 28 -7.05 -22.88 1.62
C GLY A 28 -5.59 -22.41 1.49
N LYS A 29 -4.83 -22.51 2.60
CA LYS A 29 -3.46 -21.91 2.71
C LYS A 29 -2.46 -22.43 1.65
N LYS A 30 -2.45 -23.74 1.36
CA LYS A 30 -1.48 -24.34 0.42
C LYS A 30 -1.74 -23.86 -1.00
N SER A 31 -2.97 -23.91 -1.44
CA SER A 31 -3.40 -23.43 -2.76
C SER A 31 -3.26 -21.92 -2.89
N GLY A 32 -3.59 -21.16 -1.83
CA GLY A 32 -3.41 -19.71 -1.80
C GLY A 32 -1.96 -19.28 -1.95
N LYS A 33 -1.01 -19.96 -1.29
CA LYS A 33 0.42 -19.70 -1.48
C LYS A 33 0.88 -20.01 -2.92
N LYS A 34 0.37 -21.08 -3.55
CA LYS A 34 0.67 -21.39 -4.96
C LYS A 34 0.14 -20.28 -5.86
N ARG A 35 -1.09 -19.82 -5.63
CA ARG A 35 -1.69 -18.74 -6.40
C ARG A 35 -0.92 -17.42 -6.25
N VAL A 36 -0.45 -17.08 -5.03
CA VAL A 36 0.41 -15.91 -4.82
C VAL A 36 1.69 -16.00 -5.66
N ALA A 37 2.34 -17.17 -5.71
CA ALA A 37 3.55 -17.34 -6.52
C ALA A 37 3.28 -17.18 -8.03
N GLU A 38 2.10 -17.61 -8.52
CA GLU A 38 1.67 -17.38 -9.90
C GLU A 38 1.45 -15.88 -10.18
N LEU A 39 0.78 -15.19 -9.25
CA LEU A 39 0.51 -13.76 -9.35
C LEU A 39 1.79 -12.92 -9.28
N CYS A 40 2.76 -13.30 -8.45
CA CYS A 40 4.05 -12.61 -8.38
C CYS A 40 4.83 -12.72 -9.69
N ARG A 41 4.82 -13.88 -10.34
CA ARG A 41 5.42 -14.04 -11.69
C ARG A 41 4.70 -13.18 -12.73
N ARG A 42 3.38 -13.14 -12.67
CA ARG A 42 2.58 -12.31 -13.56
C ARG A 42 2.84 -10.83 -13.32
N LEU A 43 3.02 -10.43 -12.06
CA LEU A 43 3.39 -9.07 -11.70
C LEU A 43 4.74 -8.66 -12.27
N ASP A 44 5.73 -9.55 -12.23
CA ASP A 44 7.05 -9.32 -12.82
C ASP A 44 6.96 -9.04 -14.33
N GLU A 45 6.24 -9.90 -15.07
CA GLU A 45 5.97 -9.71 -16.51
C GLU A 45 5.28 -8.36 -16.81
N LEU A 46 4.27 -8.02 -16.02
CA LEU A 46 3.51 -6.77 -16.19
C LEU A 46 4.33 -5.54 -15.81
N GLN A 47 5.21 -5.66 -14.83
CA GLN A 47 6.10 -4.56 -14.44
C GLN A 47 7.17 -4.31 -15.50
N GLU A 48 7.73 -5.36 -16.11
CA GLU A 48 8.65 -5.20 -17.25
C GLU A 48 7.96 -4.50 -18.41
N LEU A 49 6.74 -4.90 -18.73
CA LEU A 49 5.94 -4.28 -19.78
C LEU A 49 5.62 -2.81 -19.47
N LEU A 50 5.25 -2.50 -18.21
CA LEU A 50 5.02 -1.12 -17.75
C LEU A 50 6.26 -0.25 -17.96
N TYR A 51 7.43 -0.79 -17.58
CA TYR A 51 8.70 -0.10 -17.71
C TYR A 51 9.08 0.13 -19.17
N ALA A 52 8.94 -0.89 -20.02
CA ALA A 52 9.27 -0.83 -21.45
C ALA A 52 8.34 0.13 -22.22
N GLU A 53 7.04 0.10 -21.92
CA GLU A 53 6.08 1.01 -22.56
C GLU A 53 6.30 2.47 -22.17
N GLY A 54 6.62 2.74 -20.88
CA GLY A 54 6.94 4.08 -20.39
C GLY A 54 5.80 5.09 -20.44
N LYS A 55 4.53 4.66 -20.39
CA LYS A 55 3.35 5.55 -20.44
C LYS A 55 2.64 5.67 -19.11
N HIS A 56 2.36 4.56 -18.46
CA HIS A 56 1.60 4.49 -17.22
C HIS A 56 2.47 4.75 -15.99
N LYS A 57 1.84 5.21 -14.91
CA LYS A 57 2.42 5.44 -13.58
C LYS A 57 1.56 4.73 -12.54
N VAL A 58 2.17 4.03 -11.60
CA VAL A 58 1.41 3.28 -10.57
C VAL A 58 1.90 3.65 -9.17
N LEU A 59 0.98 4.05 -8.31
CA LEU A 59 1.24 4.35 -6.90
C LEU A 59 0.50 3.34 -6.01
N LEU A 60 1.26 2.60 -5.21
CA LEU A 60 0.74 1.66 -4.22
C LEU A 60 0.99 2.19 -2.81
N ILE A 61 -0.06 2.38 -2.02
CA ILE A 61 0.03 2.90 -0.66
C ILE A 61 -0.33 1.79 0.33
N PHE A 62 0.58 1.51 1.27
CA PHE A 62 0.37 0.52 2.33
C PHE A 62 0.29 1.19 3.69
N GLN A 63 -0.85 1.05 4.35
CA GLN A 63 -1.09 1.52 5.72
C GLN A 63 -1.51 0.37 6.63
N ALA A 64 -1.00 0.38 7.84
CA ALA A 64 -1.35 -0.56 8.90
C ALA A 64 -0.85 -0.03 10.24
N LEU A 65 -1.42 -0.51 11.31
CA LEU A 65 -0.83 -0.39 12.65
C LEU A 65 0.55 -1.07 12.71
N ASP A 66 1.30 -0.82 13.77
CA ASP A 66 2.58 -1.48 13.98
C ASP A 66 2.41 -2.99 14.05
N ALA A 67 3.41 -3.73 13.58
CA ALA A 67 3.34 -5.17 13.32
C ALA A 67 2.25 -5.62 12.31
N GLY A 68 1.51 -4.71 11.63
CA GLY A 68 0.48 -5.04 10.63
C GLY A 68 0.99 -5.77 9.39
N GLY A 69 2.31 -5.79 9.16
CA GLY A 69 2.93 -6.63 8.13
C GLY A 69 3.26 -5.94 6.82
N LYS A 70 3.29 -4.60 6.77
CA LYS A 70 3.63 -3.80 5.56
C LYS A 70 4.91 -4.27 4.88
N ASP A 71 6.04 -4.30 5.58
CA ASP A 71 7.35 -4.71 5.02
C ASP A 71 7.33 -6.14 4.47
N GLY A 72 6.71 -7.06 5.23
CA GLY A 72 6.59 -8.46 4.83
C GLY A 72 5.71 -8.64 3.58
N THR A 73 4.69 -7.82 3.42
CA THR A 73 3.83 -7.79 2.23
C THR A 73 4.61 -7.30 1.02
N ILE A 74 5.22 -6.13 1.12
CA ILE A 74 6.00 -5.52 0.03
C ILE A 74 7.10 -6.49 -0.40
N ARG A 75 7.89 -7.01 0.54
CA ARG A 75 8.95 -7.98 0.24
C ARG A 75 8.41 -9.23 -0.47
N SER A 76 7.31 -9.80 0.00
CA SER A 76 6.79 -11.06 -0.53
C SER A 76 6.16 -10.91 -1.92
N ILE A 77 5.51 -9.78 -2.20
CA ILE A 77 4.81 -9.56 -3.48
C ILE A 77 5.78 -9.12 -4.57
N PHE A 78 6.81 -8.33 -4.21
CA PHE A 78 7.79 -7.79 -5.15
C PHE A 78 9.12 -8.57 -5.15
N GLU A 79 9.15 -9.77 -4.55
CA GLU A 79 10.30 -10.67 -4.63
C GLU A 79 10.46 -11.15 -6.08
N GLY A 80 11.62 -10.84 -6.69
CA GLY A 80 11.91 -11.19 -8.09
C GLY A 80 11.56 -10.14 -9.12
N VAL A 81 10.80 -9.10 -8.76
CA VAL A 81 10.48 -7.99 -9.68
C VAL A 81 11.72 -7.14 -9.95
N ASN A 82 11.91 -6.71 -11.21
CA ASN A 82 13.05 -5.86 -11.60
C ASN A 82 13.07 -4.54 -10.80
N PRO A 83 14.13 -4.28 -10.02
CA PRO A 83 14.19 -3.11 -9.15
C PRO A 83 14.31 -1.77 -9.91
N GLN A 84 14.66 -1.77 -11.18
CA GLN A 84 14.81 -0.53 -11.96
C GLN A 84 13.49 0.22 -12.14
N GLY A 85 12.38 -0.49 -12.24
CA GLY A 85 11.04 0.09 -12.42
C GLY A 85 10.23 0.20 -11.13
N VAL A 86 10.81 -0.13 -9.95
CA VAL A 86 10.09 -0.13 -8.67
C VAL A 86 10.84 0.69 -7.63
N LYS A 87 10.17 1.66 -7.03
CA LYS A 87 10.71 2.53 -5.99
C LYS A 87 9.93 2.37 -4.69
N VAL A 88 10.61 2.08 -3.59
CA VAL A 88 9.99 1.99 -2.26
C VAL A 88 10.36 3.22 -1.44
N ALA A 89 9.37 4.00 -1.04
CA ALA A 89 9.52 5.11 -0.10
C ALA A 89 8.92 4.71 1.26
N SER A 90 9.74 4.80 2.32
CA SER A 90 9.30 4.54 3.69
C SER A 90 9.25 5.84 4.47
N PHE A 91 8.05 6.30 4.79
CA PHE A 91 7.85 7.57 5.48
C PHE A 91 7.94 7.37 7.00
N LYS A 92 8.98 7.94 7.59
CA LYS A 92 9.20 8.02 9.04
C LYS A 92 8.77 9.41 9.55
N ALA A 93 9.05 9.69 10.83
CA ALA A 93 8.87 11.02 11.38
C ALA A 93 9.55 12.07 10.46
N PRO A 94 8.89 13.19 10.15
CA PRO A 94 9.44 14.20 9.26
C PRO A 94 10.68 14.88 9.86
N THR A 95 11.61 15.25 8.98
CA THR A 95 12.78 16.05 9.35
C THR A 95 12.38 17.50 9.62
N PRO A 96 13.25 18.33 10.26
CA PRO A 96 12.97 19.76 10.43
C PRO A 96 12.74 20.49 9.09
N GLU A 97 13.45 20.12 8.02
CA GLU A 97 13.22 20.66 6.68
C GLU A 97 11.82 20.30 6.17
N GLU A 98 11.43 19.03 6.25
CA GLU A 98 10.10 18.57 5.83
C GLU A 98 8.98 19.25 6.64
N LEU A 99 9.18 19.53 7.94
CA LEU A 99 8.25 20.24 8.78
C LEU A 99 8.13 21.75 8.46
N SER A 100 9.13 22.34 7.79
CA SER A 100 9.09 23.75 7.37
C SER A 100 8.22 23.96 6.11
N HIS A 101 7.83 22.89 5.46
CA HIS A 101 6.95 22.88 4.28
C HIS A 101 5.58 22.30 4.63
N ASP A 102 4.66 22.32 3.67
CA ASP A 102 3.42 21.57 3.79
C ASP A 102 3.66 20.05 3.83
N PHE A 103 2.73 19.30 4.43
CA PHE A 103 2.92 17.88 4.68
C PHE A 103 2.99 17.01 3.39
N LEU A 104 2.54 17.52 2.25
CA LEU A 104 2.60 16.82 0.95
C LEU A 104 3.93 17.06 0.21
N TRP A 105 4.70 18.09 0.59
CA TRP A 105 5.94 18.44 -0.08
C TRP A 105 6.92 17.25 -0.14
N ARG A 106 7.14 16.57 0.99
CA ARG A 106 8.01 15.38 1.06
C ARG A 106 7.43 14.17 0.31
N ILE A 107 6.12 14.12 0.16
CA ILE A 107 5.40 13.02 -0.50
C ILE A 107 5.57 13.12 -2.01
N HIS A 108 5.39 14.31 -2.57
CA HIS A 108 5.40 14.55 -4.00
C HIS A 108 6.70 14.11 -4.68
N LYS A 109 7.84 14.25 -4.02
CA LYS A 109 9.16 13.82 -4.52
C LYS A 109 9.25 12.31 -4.81
N HIS A 110 8.40 11.51 -4.21
CA HIS A 110 8.41 10.05 -4.30
C HIS A 110 7.29 9.49 -5.18
N THR A 111 6.46 10.35 -5.78
CA THR A 111 5.42 9.89 -6.72
C THR A 111 6.04 9.27 -7.97
N PRO A 112 5.38 8.29 -8.60
CA PRO A 112 5.95 7.56 -9.72
C PRO A 112 6.09 8.43 -10.97
N GLY A 113 7.18 8.25 -11.69
CA GLY A 113 7.32 8.67 -13.09
C GLY A 113 6.67 7.68 -14.05
N ARG A 114 6.71 7.98 -15.35
CA ARG A 114 6.22 7.06 -16.39
C ARG A 114 7.05 5.78 -16.40
N GLY A 115 6.39 4.62 -16.51
CA GLY A 115 7.02 3.31 -16.46
C GLY A 115 7.39 2.83 -15.05
N GLU A 116 6.99 3.57 -13.99
CA GLU A 116 7.40 3.26 -12.63
C GLU A 116 6.22 2.81 -11.75
N ILE A 117 6.53 1.91 -10.82
CA ILE A 117 5.69 1.58 -9.66
C ILE A 117 6.35 2.21 -8.43
N ALA A 118 5.69 3.19 -7.81
CA ALA A 118 6.08 3.69 -6.50
C ALA A 118 5.28 2.99 -5.41
N ILE A 119 5.98 2.52 -4.37
CA ILE A 119 5.39 1.83 -3.21
C ILE A 119 5.64 2.69 -1.98
N PHE A 120 4.56 3.17 -1.38
CA PHE A 120 4.61 3.92 -0.13
C PHE A 120 4.40 2.99 1.07
N ASN A 121 5.45 2.76 1.85
CA ASN A 121 5.37 2.11 3.15
C ASN A 121 5.14 3.17 4.23
N ARG A 122 3.91 3.28 4.73
CA ARG A 122 3.31 4.50 5.28
C ARG A 122 3.23 5.58 4.20
N SER A 123 2.65 6.74 4.50
CA SER A 123 2.44 7.77 3.47
C SER A 123 2.04 9.10 4.09
N HIS A 124 1.51 10.02 3.28
CA HIS A 124 0.85 11.25 3.70
C HIS A 124 -0.35 11.03 4.64
N TYR A 125 -0.84 9.80 4.73
CA TYR A 125 -1.90 9.46 5.70
C TYR A 125 -1.44 9.50 7.16
N GLU A 126 -0.13 9.42 7.43
CA GLU A 126 0.39 9.64 8.79
C GLU A 126 -0.04 11.02 9.33
N ASP A 127 -0.23 12.00 8.46
CA ASP A 127 -0.63 13.37 8.78
C ASP A 127 -2.11 13.54 9.18
N VAL A 128 -2.90 12.47 9.09
CA VAL A 128 -4.27 12.35 9.63
C VAL A 128 -4.43 11.11 10.53
N LEU A 129 -3.37 10.34 10.74
CA LEU A 129 -3.29 9.19 11.65
C LEU A 129 -2.48 9.54 12.89
N VAL A 130 -1.15 9.42 12.84
CA VAL A 130 -0.26 9.71 13.97
C VAL A 130 -0.45 11.15 14.47
N VAL A 131 -0.49 12.11 13.56
CA VAL A 131 -0.66 13.52 13.89
C VAL A 131 -1.95 13.79 14.67
N ARG A 132 -3.07 13.13 14.28
CA ARG A 132 -4.34 13.22 14.98
C ARG A 132 -4.31 12.47 16.32
N VAL A 133 -3.78 11.24 16.35
CA VAL A 133 -3.79 10.38 17.55
C VAL A 133 -2.97 10.98 18.69
N HIS A 134 -1.89 11.68 18.35
CA HIS A 134 -0.97 12.34 19.30
C HIS A 134 -1.20 13.84 19.46
N ASP A 135 -2.25 14.38 18.86
CA ASP A 135 -2.59 15.81 18.93
C ASP A 135 -1.41 16.74 18.54
N LEU A 136 -0.60 16.31 17.51
CA LEU A 136 0.60 17.05 17.10
C LEU A 136 0.27 18.38 16.42
N VAL A 137 -0.93 18.52 15.88
CA VAL A 137 -1.51 19.78 15.40
C VAL A 137 -2.98 19.85 15.80
N PRO A 138 -3.57 21.06 15.94
CA PRO A 138 -4.98 21.23 16.30
C PRO A 138 -5.92 20.53 15.31
N GLU A 139 -7.10 20.10 15.79
CA GLU A 139 -8.14 19.49 14.95
C GLU A 139 -8.52 20.37 13.76
N ALA A 140 -8.63 21.68 13.96
CA ALA A 140 -8.92 22.62 12.89
C ALA A 140 -7.88 22.61 11.74
N VAL A 141 -6.70 22.03 11.96
CA VAL A 141 -5.65 21.85 10.96
C VAL A 141 -5.75 20.46 10.32
N TRP A 142 -5.64 19.38 11.14
CA TRP A 142 -5.61 18.03 10.56
C TRP A 142 -6.94 17.61 9.91
N SER A 143 -8.08 18.14 10.37
CA SER A 143 -9.38 17.81 9.77
C SER A 143 -9.52 18.25 8.30
N LYS A 144 -8.83 19.32 7.89
CA LYS A 144 -8.80 19.78 6.50
C LYS A 144 -7.90 18.95 5.59
N ARG A 145 -6.98 18.16 6.17
CA ARG A 145 -6.02 17.36 5.40
C ARG A 145 -6.67 16.23 4.62
N TYR A 146 -7.85 15.75 5.00
CA TYR A 146 -8.59 14.77 4.20
C TYR A 146 -8.92 15.32 2.80
N ASP A 147 -9.40 16.54 2.72
CA ASP A 147 -9.69 17.20 1.43
C ASP A 147 -8.41 17.49 0.65
N HIS A 148 -7.35 17.97 1.32
CA HIS A 148 -6.05 18.17 0.68
C HIS A 148 -5.48 16.87 0.09
N ILE A 149 -5.61 15.76 0.80
CA ILE A 149 -5.19 14.43 0.34
C ILE A 149 -6.01 14.03 -0.90
N ASN A 150 -7.33 14.17 -0.85
CA ASN A 150 -8.19 13.84 -1.98
C ASN A 150 -7.85 14.68 -3.22
N HIS A 151 -7.59 15.98 -3.07
CA HIS A 151 -7.18 16.85 -4.17
C HIS A 151 -5.79 16.47 -4.71
N PHE A 152 -4.84 16.14 -3.84
CA PHE A 152 -3.51 15.68 -4.25
C PHE A 152 -3.57 14.36 -5.03
N GLU A 153 -4.32 13.37 -4.54
CA GLU A 153 -4.52 12.10 -5.23
C GLU A 153 -5.28 12.30 -6.54
N LYS A 154 -6.25 13.23 -6.58
CA LYS A 154 -6.96 13.60 -7.81
C LYS A 154 -6.02 14.20 -8.85
N LEU A 155 -5.16 15.14 -8.45
CA LEU A 155 -4.13 15.70 -9.32
C LEU A 155 -3.25 14.61 -9.94
N LEU A 156 -2.76 13.68 -9.12
CA LEU A 156 -1.93 12.57 -9.61
C LEU A 156 -2.69 11.67 -10.59
N ALA A 157 -3.97 11.39 -10.30
CA ALA A 157 -4.82 10.56 -11.15
C ALA A 157 -5.12 11.26 -12.49
N ASP A 158 -5.43 12.55 -12.48
CA ASP A 158 -5.67 13.36 -13.69
C ASP A 158 -4.43 13.43 -14.58
N GLU A 159 -3.25 13.40 -13.98
CA GLU A 159 -1.96 13.30 -14.64
C GLU A 159 -1.56 11.86 -15.03
N GLY A 160 -2.49 10.90 -14.95
CA GLY A 160 -2.34 9.52 -15.42
C GLY A 160 -1.66 8.57 -14.44
N THR A 161 -1.72 8.84 -13.13
CA THR A 161 -1.25 7.90 -12.11
C THR A 161 -2.39 7.00 -11.65
N THR A 162 -2.22 5.69 -11.77
CA THR A 162 -3.12 4.70 -11.15
C THR A 162 -2.77 4.53 -9.69
N ILE A 163 -3.72 4.78 -8.79
CA ILE A 163 -3.49 4.75 -7.34
C ILE A 163 -4.29 3.61 -6.70
N LEU A 164 -3.60 2.76 -5.93
CA LEU A 164 -4.20 1.71 -5.11
C LEU A 164 -3.75 1.89 -3.65
N LYS A 165 -4.72 1.84 -2.73
CA LYS A 165 -4.46 2.02 -1.31
C LYS A 165 -4.90 0.79 -0.53
N PHE A 166 -4.00 0.25 0.32
CA PHE A 166 -4.22 -0.96 1.09
C PHE A 166 -4.10 -0.67 2.58
N TYR A 167 -5.19 -0.86 3.31
CA TYR A 167 -5.19 -0.92 4.77
C TYR A 167 -5.11 -2.38 5.21
N LEU A 168 -4.01 -2.76 5.87
CA LEU A 168 -3.80 -4.11 6.38
C LEU A 168 -4.47 -4.24 7.74
N ASN A 169 -5.67 -4.80 7.75
CA ASN A 169 -6.51 -4.93 8.93
C ASN A 169 -6.09 -6.15 9.75
N ILE A 170 -5.55 -5.91 10.95
CA ILE A 170 -5.25 -6.92 11.97
C ILE A 170 -6.03 -6.64 13.24
N ASP A 171 -6.28 -7.67 14.06
CA ASP A 171 -6.82 -7.47 15.42
C ASP A 171 -5.69 -7.30 16.47
N GLN A 172 -6.11 -6.93 17.67
CA GLN A 172 -5.18 -6.73 18.77
C GLN A 172 -4.43 -8.00 19.17
N ASP A 173 -5.07 -9.16 19.10
CA ASP A 173 -4.47 -10.43 19.47
C ASP A 173 -3.35 -10.79 18.49
N GLU A 174 -3.60 -10.69 17.21
CA GLU A 174 -2.58 -10.89 16.17
C GLU A 174 -1.41 -9.91 16.33
N GLN A 175 -1.67 -8.64 16.64
CA GLN A 175 -0.61 -7.67 16.90
C GLN A 175 0.26 -8.09 18.09
N LYS A 176 -0.38 -8.56 19.18
CA LYS A 176 0.33 -9.08 20.35
C LYS A 176 1.21 -10.28 20.01
N GLU A 177 0.66 -11.25 19.27
CA GLU A 177 1.40 -12.43 18.82
C GLU A 177 2.63 -12.04 17.99
N ARG A 178 2.48 -11.10 17.06
CA ARG A 178 3.58 -10.62 16.22
C ARG A 178 4.65 -9.85 17.01
N PHE A 179 4.27 -9.10 18.03
CA PHE A 179 5.24 -8.46 18.93
C PHE A 179 5.98 -9.51 19.73
N GLN A 180 5.29 -10.53 20.27
CA GLN A 180 5.91 -11.63 21.00
C GLN A 180 6.89 -12.39 20.08
N GLU A 181 6.49 -12.70 18.85
CA GLU A 181 7.38 -13.37 17.88
C GLU A 181 8.68 -12.55 17.61
N ARG A 182 8.59 -11.20 17.62
CA ARG A 182 9.79 -10.35 17.48
C ARG A 182 10.71 -10.45 18.69
N LEU A 183 10.15 -10.52 19.90
CA LEU A 183 10.92 -10.65 21.13
C LEU A 183 11.59 -12.03 21.25
N ASP A 184 10.86 -13.08 20.89
CA ASP A 184 11.31 -14.47 21.01
C ASP A 184 12.36 -14.85 19.94
N ASN A 185 12.40 -14.14 18.82
CA ASN A 185 13.32 -14.44 17.72
C ASN A 185 14.47 -13.43 17.65
N PRO A 186 15.73 -13.83 18.03
CA PRO A 186 16.89 -12.93 18.00
C PRO A 186 17.10 -12.23 16.64
N ALA A 187 16.78 -12.90 15.53
CA ALA A 187 16.89 -12.33 14.18
C ALA A 187 15.82 -11.27 13.87
N LYS A 188 14.81 -11.12 14.75
CA LYS A 188 13.72 -10.14 14.60
C LYS A 188 13.71 -9.07 15.69
N GLN A 189 14.48 -9.23 16.77
CA GLN A 189 14.52 -8.28 17.90
C GLN A 189 14.84 -6.86 17.48
N TRP A 190 15.68 -6.67 16.49
CA TRP A 190 16.01 -5.34 15.92
C TRP A 190 14.80 -4.58 15.34
N LYS A 191 13.68 -5.27 15.09
CA LYS A 191 12.41 -4.68 14.63
C LYS A 191 11.49 -4.29 15.78
N PHE A 192 11.83 -4.68 17.02
CA PHE A 192 11.02 -4.38 18.18
C PHE A 192 11.40 -3.01 18.74
N ASN A 193 10.43 -2.14 18.88
CA ASN A 193 10.58 -0.85 19.55
C ASN A 193 9.70 -0.82 20.78
N ILE A 194 10.27 -0.46 21.94
CA ILE A 194 9.52 -0.34 23.20
C ILE A 194 8.38 0.68 23.05
N GLY A 195 8.58 1.72 22.23
CA GLY A 195 7.54 2.69 21.90
C GLY A 195 6.29 2.07 21.27
N ASP A 196 6.42 0.96 20.52
CA ASP A 196 5.27 0.26 19.92
C ASP A 196 4.25 -0.20 20.98
N LEU A 197 4.68 -0.45 22.21
CA LEU A 197 3.79 -0.80 23.33
C LEU A 197 2.96 0.39 23.82
N ALA A 198 3.49 1.61 23.72
CA ALA A 198 2.73 2.82 24.03
C ALA A 198 1.70 3.10 22.94
N GLU A 199 2.09 2.95 21.65
CA GLU A 199 1.19 3.08 20.51
C GLU A 199 0.02 2.08 20.59
N ARG A 200 0.30 0.83 21.01
CA ARG A 200 -0.74 -0.19 21.18
C ARG A 200 -1.83 0.22 22.19
N LYS A 201 -1.50 1.00 23.22
CA LYS A 201 -2.49 1.51 24.19
C LYS A 201 -3.45 2.53 23.58
N LEU A 202 -3.08 3.12 22.45
CA LEU A 202 -3.88 4.09 21.69
C LEU A 202 -4.74 3.42 20.62
N TRP A 203 -4.92 2.09 20.67
CA TRP A 203 -5.63 1.30 19.66
C TRP A 203 -6.96 1.92 19.23
N ASP A 204 -7.83 2.26 20.17
CA ASP A 204 -9.16 2.80 19.85
C ASP A 204 -9.08 4.16 19.15
N LYS A 205 -8.10 5.01 19.51
CA LYS A 205 -7.86 6.27 18.82
C LYS A 205 -7.41 6.04 17.37
N TYR A 206 -6.51 5.06 17.16
CA TYR A 206 -6.08 4.68 15.80
C TYR A 206 -7.23 4.08 14.99
N MET A 207 -8.05 3.22 15.57
CA MET A 207 -9.20 2.65 14.87
C MET A 207 -10.20 3.73 14.44
N ALA A 208 -10.47 4.71 15.29
CA ALA A 208 -11.32 5.85 14.96
C ALA A 208 -10.69 6.72 13.84
N ALA A 209 -9.37 6.93 13.87
CA ALA A 209 -8.66 7.66 12.83
C ALA A 209 -8.68 6.91 11.48
N TYR A 210 -8.47 5.59 11.48
CA TYR A 210 -8.59 4.75 10.29
C TYR A 210 -10.01 4.70 9.73
N GLU A 211 -11.03 4.63 10.59
CA GLU A 211 -12.43 4.71 10.16
C GLU A 211 -12.69 5.97 9.33
N ASP A 212 -12.20 7.11 9.80
CA ASP A 212 -12.33 8.39 9.10
C ASP A 212 -11.48 8.44 7.81
N VAL A 213 -10.25 7.97 7.84
CA VAL A 213 -9.38 7.87 6.65
C VAL A 213 -10.06 7.08 5.56
N LEU A 214 -10.50 5.87 5.87
CA LEU A 214 -11.11 4.97 4.90
C LEU A 214 -12.43 5.50 4.35
N SER A 215 -13.24 6.13 5.21
CA SER A 215 -14.54 6.68 4.82
C SER A 215 -14.44 7.97 4.02
N LYS A 216 -13.48 8.86 4.37
CA LYS A 216 -13.37 10.20 3.79
C LYS A 216 -12.45 10.28 2.57
N THR A 217 -11.60 9.28 2.37
CA THR A 217 -10.57 9.34 1.32
C THR A 217 -10.58 8.14 0.37
N SER A 218 -11.58 7.26 0.42
CA SER A 218 -11.78 6.30 -0.66
C SER A 218 -12.54 6.97 -1.79
N THR A 219 -11.88 7.12 -2.94
CA THR A 219 -12.45 7.80 -4.11
C THR A 219 -12.45 6.86 -5.31
N GLU A 220 -13.16 7.22 -6.40
CA GLU A 220 -13.15 6.43 -7.64
C GLU A 220 -11.74 6.33 -8.25
N TRP A 221 -10.95 7.41 -8.17
CA TRP A 221 -9.61 7.50 -8.74
C TRP A 221 -8.50 6.96 -7.83
N ALA A 222 -8.77 6.83 -6.53
CA ALA A 222 -7.82 6.33 -5.53
C ALA A 222 -8.54 5.50 -4.45
N PRO A 223 -8.98 4.27 -4.78
CA PRO A 223 -9.76 3.45 -3.86
C PRO A 223 -8.90 2.87 -2.73
N TRP A 224 -9.49 2.78 -1.53
CA TRP A 224 -8.99 1.96 -0.45
C TRP A 224 -9.47 0.52 -0.57
N TYR A 225 -8.59 -0.41 -0.18
CA TYR A 225 -8.92 -1.81 0.06
C TYR A 225 -8.64 -2.16 1.51
N ILE A 226 -9.66 -2.64 2.24
CA ILE A 226 -9.51 -3.16 3.60
C ILE A 226 -9.16 -4.64 3.51
N VAL A 227 -7.89 -4.96 3.74
CA VAL A 227 -7.34 -6.29 3.51
C VAL A 227 -7.29 -7.07 4.81
N PRO A 228 -7.98 -8.24 4.94
CA PRO A 228 -7.81 -9.13 6.09
C PRO A 228 -6.36 -9.59 6.21
N ALA A 229 -5.68 -9.24 7.32
CA ALA A 229 -4.23 -9.35 7.40
C ALA A 229 -3.69 -10.20 8.57
N ASN A 230 -4.54 -10.87 9.35
CA ASN A 230 -4.10 -11.85 10.33
C ASN A 230 -3.40 -13.04 9.66
N ARG A 231 -3.84 -13.40 8.47
CA ARG A 231 -3.24 -14.51 7.71
C ARG A 231 -2.36 -13.98 6.58
N ASN A 232 -1.05 -13.99 6.75
CA ASN A 232 -0.09 -13.46 5.79
C ASN A 232 -0.30 -13.97 4.35
N TRP A 233 -0.62 -15.28 4.18
CA TRP A 233 -0.83 -15.86 2.86
C TRP A 233 -2.07 -15.26 2.16
N TYR A 234 -3.14 -14.99 2.92
CA TYR A 234 -4.39 -14.47 2.38
C TYR A 234 -4.28 -12.97 2.07
N ARG A 235 -3.69 -12.22 2.98
CA ARG A 235 -3.34 -10.82 2.76
C ARG A 235 -2.55 -10.65 1.44
N ASN A 236 -1.49 -11.45 1.25
CA ASN A 236 -0.67 -11.38 0.05
C ASN A 236 -1.49 -11.76 -1.19
N LEU A 237 -2.37 -12.76 -1.11
CA LEU A 237 -3.25 -13.16 -2.20
C LEU A 237 -4.18 -12.02 -2.62
N VAL A 238 -4.89 -11.40 -1.67
CA VAL A 238 -5.82 -10.30 -1.97
C VAL A 238 -5.09 -9.15 -2.66
N ILE A 239 -3.95 -8.74 -2.13
CA ILE A 239 -3.18 -7.60 -2.66
C ILE A 239 -2.62 -7.92 -4.04
N SER A 240 -2.01 -9.09 -4.23
CA SER A 240 -1.47 -9.49 -5.54
C SER A 240 -2.55 -9.59 -6.61
N GLU A 241 -3.72 -10.14 -6.29
CA GLU A 241 -4.87 -10.19 -7.22
C GLU A 241 -5.33 -8.79 -7.63
N VAL A 242 -5.42 -7.84 -6.68
CA VAL A 242 -5.82 -6.47 -6.98
C VAL A 242 -4.80 -5.78 -7.87
N ILE A 243 -3.50 -5.90 -7.55
CA ILE A 243 -2.43 -5.26 -8.31
C ILE A 243 -2.37 -5.83 -9.74
N VAL A 244 -2.31 -7.16 -9.88
CA VAL A 244 -2.22 -7.82 -11.20
C VAL A 244 -3.42 -7.46 -12.07
N LYS A 245 -4.64 -7.60 -11.54
CA LYS A 245 -5.87 -7.21 -12.26
C LYS A 245 -5.84 -5.74 -12.71
N THR A 246 -5.33 -4.86 -11.85
CA THR A 246 -5.24 -3.43 -12.18
C THR A 246 -4.24 -3.18 -13.31
N LEU A 247 -3.06 -3.81 -13.26
CA LEU A 247 -2.06 -3.67 -14.32
C LEU A 247 -2.52 -4.29 -15.66
N GLU A 248 -3.22 -5.41 -15.63
CA GLU A 248 -3.83 -6.01 -16.83
C GLU A 248 -4.85 -5.08 -17.50
N ASN A 249 -5.63 -4.35 -16.70
CA ASN A 249 -6.60 -3.38 -17.20
C ASN A 249 -5.98 -2.10 -17.79
N LEU A 250 -4.67 -1.90 -17.68
CA LEU A 250 -3.97 -0.78 -18.34
C LEU A 250 -3.75 -1.05 -19.85
N HIS A 251 -3.95 -2.28 -20.30
CA HIS A 251 -3.81 -2.69 -21.71
C HIS A 251 -2.47 -2.28 -22.32
N MET A 252 -1.40 -2.45 -21.55
CA MET A 252 -0.04 -2.08 -21.95
C MET A 252 0.48 -2.93 -23.11
N ALA A 253 1.34 -2.36 -23.95
CA ALA A 253 1.99 -3.04 -25.05
C ALA A 253 3.48 -2.66 -25.13
N TYR A 254 4.32 -3.56 -25.58
CA TYR A 254 5.71 -3.20 -25.90
C TYR A 254 5.74 -2.11 -26.99
N PRO A 255 6.72 -1.20 -26.94
CA PRO A 255 6.90 -0.23 -28.02
C PRO A 255 7.20 -0.93 -29.35
N GLU A 256 6.80 -0.29 -30.45
CA GLU A 256 7.11 -0.81 -31.78
C GLU A 256 8.63 -0.96 -31.95
N PRO A 257 9.10 -2.08 -32.52
CA PRO A 257 10.51 -2.27 -32.84
C PRO A 257 11.04 -1.18 -33.78
N GLN A 258 12.33 -0.87 -33.67
CA GLN A 258 12.96 0.01 -34.65
C GLN A 258 12.90 -0.61 -36.04
N GLU A 259 12.70 0.24 -37.07
CA GLU A 259 12.70 -0.22 -38.45
C GLU A 259 14.02 -0.87 -38.83
N GLY A 260 13.93 -1.99 -39.55
CA GLY A 260 15.10 -2.70 -40.09
C GLY A 260 15.79 -3.65 -39.11
N LEU A 261 15.22 -3.93 -37.90
CA LEU A 261 15.78 -4.93 -36.99
C LEU A 261 15.87 -6.34 -37.62
N ASP A 262 14.93 -6.64 -38.51
CA ASP A 262 14.87 -7.90 -39.28
C ASP A 262 16.06 -8.08 -40.26
N LYS A 263 16.79 -6.99 -40.57
CA LYS A 263 17.95 -6.98 -41.47
C LYS A 263 19.28 -6.93 -40.76
N ILE A 264 19.30 -6.82 -39.43
CA ILE A 264 20.52 -6.74 -38.65
C ILE A 264 21.14 -8.13 -38.53
N VAL A 265 22.39 -8.26 -38.95
CA VAL A 265 23.23 -9.41 -38.71
C VAL A 265 24.30 -9.02 -37.71
N ILE A 266 24.37 -9.73 -36.59
CA ILE A 266 25.41 -9.51 -35.59
C ILE A 266 26.64 -10.32 -36.03
N GLU A 267 27.74 -9.62 -36.38
CA GLU A 267 29.00 -10.25 -36.78
C GLU A 267 29.81 -10.80 -35.57
#